data_8a6403f010f1a09fa8930cf850f749c5
#
_entry.id   8a6403f010f1a09fa8930cf850f749c5
#
_cell.length_a   1.000
_cell.length_b   1.000
_cell.length_c   1.000
_cell.angle_alpha   90.00
_cell.angle_beta   90.00
_cell.angle_gamma   90.00
#
_symmetry.space_group_name_H-M   'P 1'
#
loop_
_entity.id
_entity.type
_entity.pdbx_description
1 polymer ?
#
loop_
_entity_poly.entity_id
_entity_poly.type
_entity_poly.pdbx_seq_one_letter_code
_entity_poly.pdbx_strand_id
1 'polypeptide(L)'
;NCGVSAEGDAGLYGGNNPEDNSGTLEYVVVKHAGKALASGDELNGISFAGIGSGTTVNYIQVHQNLDDGIEFFGGTVNVSNVVLTDIGDDSLDWSFGWTGSATNVYIQQSADGGDNAIEADNNEDNPSWLPLTKPTISNVTIVSADNTNGVRLRNGTAGVLSNVLVTGSALANNCLRVN
;
A
#
# COMPACT_ATOMS: atom_id res chain seq x y z
N ASN A 1 -8.18 12.49 -15.45
CA ASN A 1 -9.56 12.10 -15.14
C ASN A 1 -9.91 12.51 -13.72
N CYS A 2 -10.80 13.48 -13.59
CA CYS A 2 -11.40 13.80 -12.29
C CYS A 2 -12.62 12.90 -12.13
N GLY A 3 -12.65 12.06 -11.10
CA GLY A 3 -13.83 11.27 -10.80
C GLY A 3 -13.61 9.76 -10.69
N VAL A 4 -12.52 9.33 -10.09
CA VAL A 4 -12.33 7.97 -9.61
C VAL A 4 -12.75 7.93 -8.14
N SER A 5 -13.34 6.85 -7.70
CA SER A 5 -13.63 6.58 -6.28
C SER A 5 -12.56 5.66 -5.70
N ALA A 6 -12.13 5.95 -4.50
CA ALA A 6 -11.42 5.00 -3.65
C ALA A 6 -12.42 4.25 -2.78
N GLU A 7 -11.98 3.31 -2.01
CA GLU A 7 -12.77 2.59 -1.02
C GLU A 7 -13.31 3.50 0.09
N GLY A 8 -14.26 2.98 0.86
CA GLY A 8 -14.80 3.65 2.01
C GLY A 8 -15.76 4.79 1.72
N ASP A 9 -16.35 4.87 0.53
CA ASP A 9 -17.25 5.95 0.11
C ASP A 9 -16.64 7.35 0.31
N ALA A 10 -15.30 7.42 0.17
CA ALA A 10 -14.48 8.62 0.42
C ALA A 10 -14.75 9.76 -0.60
N GLY A 11 -15.61 9.50 -1.58
CA GLY A 11 -15.94 10.44 -2.65
C GLY A 11 -14.97 10.36 -3.83
N LEU A 12 -15.14 11.27 -4.76
CA LEU A 12 -14.35 11.31 -5.98
C LEU A 12 -13.00 12.01 -5.75
N TYR A 13 -11.94 11.43 -6.26
CA TYR A 13 -10.61 12.02 -6.24
C TYR A 13 -10.00 12.10 -7.64
N GLY A 14 -8.88 12.77 -7.78
CA GLY A 14 -8.10 12.92 -9.00
C GLY A 14 -7.76 14.37 -9.28
N GLY A 15 -6.96 14.57 -10.30
CA GLY A 15 -6.48 15.89 -10.68
C GLY A 15 -5.51 15.81 -11.85
N ASN A 16 -4.84 16.90 -12.12
CA ASN A 16 -3.83 17.01 -13.18
C ASN A 16 -2.51 17.65 -12.71
N ASN A 17 -2.35 17.85 -11.41
CA ASN A 17 -1.13 18.38 -10.84
C ASN A 17 -0.38 17.28 -10.07
N PRO A 18 0.62 16.60 -10.65
CA PRO A 18 1.36 15.56 -9.97
C PRO A 18 2.24 16.08 -8.83
N GLU A 19 2.46 17.38 -8.74
CA GLU A 19 3.23 18.04 -7.67
C GLU A 19 2.34 18.67 -6.61
N ASP A 20 1.05 18.30 -6.57
CA ASP A 20 0.13 18.82 -5.56
C ASP A 20 0.65 18.61 -4.15
N ASN A 21 0.36 19.58 -3.28
CA ASN A 21 0.73 19.54 -1.87
C ASN A 21 -0.53 19.57 -1.01
N SER A 22 -0.90 18.43 -0.49
CA SER A 22 -2.03 18.26 0.44
C SER A 22 -1.61 18.43 1.92
N GLY A 23 -0.38 18.86 2.18
CA GLY A 23 0.10 19.15 3.54
C GLY A 23 1.21 18.22 4.03
N THR A 24 1.29 18.07 5.35
CA THR A 24 2.35 17.30 6.02
C THR A 24 1.75 16.31 7.00
N LEU A 25 2.15 15.05 6.87
CA LEU A 25 1.80 13.95 7.76
C LEU A 25 3.10 13.36 8.32
N GLU A 26 3.46 13.70 9.55
CA GLU A 26 4.68 13.24 10.19
C GLU A 26 4.45 12.78 11.63
N TYR A 27 5.15 11.73 12.04
CA TYR A 27 5.07 11.15 13.38
C TYR A 27 3.65 10.73 13.75
N VAL A 28 2.95 10.12 12.81
CA VAL A 28 1.56 9.68 12.99
C VAL A 28 1.51 8.17 13.25
N VAL A 29 0.73 7.79 14.23
CA VAL A 29 0.43 6.39 14.57
C VAL A 29 -1.06 6.14 14.43
N VAL A 30 -1.45 5.22 13.57
CA VAL A 30 -2.82 4.71 13.43
C VAL A 30 -2.88 3.32 14.06
N LYS A 31 -3.88 3.09 14.91
CA LYS A 31 -4.05 1.80 15.60
C LYS A 31 -5.50 1.38 15.67
N HIS A 32 -5.73 0.07 15.50
CA HIS A 32 -7.05 -0.56 15.70
C HIS A 32 -8.13 0.11 14.84
N ALA A 33 -7.78 0.50 13.64
CA ALA A 33 -8.68 1.07 12.65
C ALA A 33 -9.14 -0.02 11.66
N GLY A 34 -9.80 0.41 10.59
CA GLY A 34 -10.34 -0.46 9.57
C GLY A 34 -11.75 -0.95 9.89
N LYS A 35 -12.53 -1.15 8.86
CA LYS A 35 -13.88 -1.69 8.97
C LYS A 35 -14.37 -2.11 7.60
N ALA A 36 -14.87 -3.35 7.45
CA ALA A 36 -15.63 -3.73 6.28
C ALA A 36 -16.97 -2.98 6.25
N LEU A 37 -17.24 -2.27 5.18
CA LEU A 37 -18.49 -1.55 4.91
C LEU A 37 -19.43 -2.42 4.08
N ALA A 38 -18.88 -3.11 3.08
CA ALA A 38 -19.55 -4.08 2.23
C ALA A 38 -18.51 -5.14 1.79
N SER A 39 -18.92 -6.10 0.96
CA SER A 39 -17.97 -7.05 0.36
C SER A 39 -17.13 -6.33 -0.70
N GLY A 40 -15.82 -6.26 -0.51
CA GLY A 40 -14.89 -5.55 -1.39
C GLY A 40 -14.99 -4.02 -1.28
N ASP A 41 -15.36 -3.53 -0.10
CA ASP A 41 -15.35 -2.11 0.25
C ASP A 41 -15.04 -2.01 1.75
N GLU A 42 -13.79 -1.83 2.04
CA GLU A 42 -13.22 -1.83 3.38
C GLU A 42 -12.51 -0.49 3.67
N LEU A 43 -12.24 -0.23 4.94
CA LEU A 43 -11.51 0.97 5.37
C LEU A 43 -10.07 0.62 5.73
N ASN A 44 -9.14 1.18 5.00
CA ASN A 44 -7.70 1.07 5.24
C ASN A 44 -7.26 1.85 6.49
N GLY A 45 -6.07 1.57 6.98
CA GLY A 45 -5.43 2.36 8.02
C GLY A 45 -5.16 3.79 7.54
N ILE A 46 -4.58 3.93 6.37
CA ILE A 46 -4.37 5.20 5.66
C ILE A 46 -4.57 4.97 4.16
N SER A 47 -5.49 5.70 3.54
CA SER A 47 -5.69 5.72 2.09
C SER A 47 -5.14 7.00 1.47
N PHE A 48 -4.25 6.89 0.49
CA PHE A 48 -3.72 8.01 -0.29
C PHE A 48 -4.36 8.03 -1.68
N ALA A 49 -5.41 8.82 -1.85
CA ALA A 49 -6.20 8.88 -3.08
C ALA A 49 -5.73 10.05 -3.97
N GLY A 50 -4.91 9.74 -4.97
CA GLY A 50 -4.43 10.71 -5.95
C GLY A 50 -3.52 11.80 -5.40
N ILE A 51 -2.84 11.58 -4.30
CA ILE A 51 -2.01 12.57 -3.59
C ILE A 51 -0.73 12.86 -4.39
N GLY A 52 -0.37 14.14 -4.49
CA GLY A 52 0.78 14.63 -5.26
C GLY A 52 2.09 14.60 -4.48
N SER A 53 3.20 14.67 -5.23
CA SER A 53 4.57 14.55 -4.70
C SER A 53 5.03 15.74 -3.84
N GLY A 54 4.31 16.85 -3.85
CA GLY A 54 4.56 17.98 -2.95
C GLY A 54 4.13 17.74 -1.49
N THR A 55 3.35 16.68 -1.25
CA THR A 55 2.89 16.29 0.08
C THR A 55 4.02 15.59 0.84
N THR A 56 4.22 15.96 2.11
CA THR A 56 5.20 15.31 2.98
C THR A 56 4.56 14.20 3.79
N VAL A 57 5.07 12.97 3.66
CA VAL A 57 4.62 11.81 4.46
C VAL A 57 5.83 11.09 5.03
N ASN A 58 6.01 11.13 6.35
CA ASN A 58 7.21 10.63 6.98
C ASN A 58 6.98 10.17 8.42
N TYR A 59 7.69 9.13 8.87
CA TYR A 59 7.55 8.55 10.20
C TYR A 59 6.12 8.13 10.53
N ILE A 60 5.59 7.20 9.72
CA ILE A 60 4.24 6.68 9.84
C ILE A 60 4.27 5.28 10.45
N GLN A 61 3.36 5.01 11.36
CA GLN A 61 3.09 3.67 11.85
C GLN A 61 1.61 3.33 11.70
N VAL A 62 1.30 2.15 11.16
CA VAL A 62 -0.03 1.53 11.26
C VAL A 62 0.10 0.20 12.00
N HIS A 63 -0.77 -0.03 12.97
CA HIS A 63 -0.72 -1.22 13.81
C HIS A 63 -2.11 -1.77 14.08
N GLN A 64 -2.31 -3.07 13.80
CA GLN A 64 -3.58 -3.78 14.01
C GLN A 64 -4.76 -3.10 13.31
N ASN A 65 -4.62 -2.88 12.01
CA ASN A 65 -5.74 -2.49 11.16
C ASN A 65 -6.51 -3.74 10.71
N LEU A 66 -7.84 -3.61 10.46
CA LEU A 66 -8.66 -4.76 10.06
C LEU A 66 -8.55 -5.06 8.57
N ASP A 67 -8.22 -4.07 7.79
CA ASP A 67 -7.97 -4.13 6.36
C ASP A 67 -6.55 -3.67 6.08
N ASP A 68 -6.23 -3.07 4.93
CA ASP A 68 -4.87 -2.66 4.60
C ASP A 68 -4.25 -1.68 5.58
N GLY A 69 -2.94 -1.75 5.71
CA GLY A 69 -2.18 -0.79 6.50
C GLY A 69 -2.13 0.57 5.83
N ILE A 70 -1.56 0.63 4.64
CA ILE A 70 -1.52 1.82 3.77
C ILE A 70 -1.84 1.39 2.36
N GLU A 71 -2.79 2.06 1.72
CA GLU A 71 -3.10 1.86 0.30
C GLU A 71 -2.96 3.16 -0.50
N PHE A 72 -2.40 3.02 -1.72
CA PHE A 72 -2.21 4.10 -2.67
C PHE A 72 -3.11 3.92 -3.89
N PHE A 73 -4.14 4.74 -3.99
CA PHE A 73 -5.02 4.83 -5.15
C PHE A 73 -4.50 5.87 -6.14
N GLY A 74 -3.48 5.52 -6.93
CA GLY A 74 -2.85 6.46 -7.86
C GLY A 74 -2.04 7.58 -7.18
N GLY A 75 -1.75 8.63 -7.93
CA GLY A 75 -0.97 9.76 -7.45
C GLY A 75 0.54 9.58 -7.54
N THR A 76 1.27 10.49 -6.89
CA THR A 76 2.73 10.57 -6.98
C THR A 76 3.40 10.80 -5.61
N VAL A 77 2.65 10.66 -4.53
CA VAL A 77 3.15 10.87 -3.16
C VAL A 77 4.31 9.93 -2.83
N ASN A 78 5.29 10.47 -2.11
CA ASN A 78 6.40 9.70 -1.58
C ASN A 78 6.25 9.54 -0.07
N VAL A 79 6.49 8.31 0.42
CA VAL A 79 6.46 8.02 1.85
C VAL A 79 7.81 7.48 2.31
N SER A 80 8.18 7.79 3.55
CA SER A 80 9.43 7.29 4.11
C SER A 80 9.31 6.99 5.61
N ASN A 81 10.18 6.07 6.08
CA ASN A 81 10.24 5.65 7.48
C ASN A 81 8.88 5.13 7.98
N VAL A 82 8.44 4.04 7.39
CA VAL A 82 7.12 3.43 7.60
C VAL A 82 7.24 2.13 8.39
N VAL A 83 6.37 1.93 9.36
CA VAL A 83 6.27 0.69 10.15
C VAL A 83 4.84 0.18 10.10
N LEU A 84 4.65 -1.04 9.58
CA LEU A 84 3.35 -1.69 9.43
C LEU A 84 3.39 -3.03 10.18
N THR A 85 2.51 -3.19 11.15
CA THR A 85 2.54 -4.38 12.02
C THR A 85 1.15 -4.91 12.31
N ASP A 86 1.00 -6.24 12.22
CA ASP A 86 -0.24 -6.96 12.54
C ASP A 86 -1.45 -6.43 11.76
N ILE A 87 -1.26 -6.23 10.46
CA ILE A 87 -2.31 -5.74 9.54
C ILE A 87 -3.20 -6.94 9.13
N GLY A 88 -4.50 -6.67 9.00
CA GLY A 88 -5.52 -7.71 8.84
C GLY A 88 -5.67 -8.22 7.40
N ASP A 89 -5.30 -7.42 6.41
CA ASP A 89 -5.18 -7.83 5.01
C ASP A 89 -3.78 -7.48 4.50
N ASP A 90 -3.60 -6.58 3.56
CA ASP A 90 -2.29 -6.24 3.02
C ASP A 90 -1.60 -5.13 3.81
N SER A 91 -0.29 -5.28 4.05
CA SER A 91 0.36 -4.25 4.85
C SER A 91 0.61 -2.97 4.06
N LEU A 92 1.03 -3.10 2.81
CA LEU A 92 1.23 -2.01 1.86
C LEU A 92 0.62 -2.39 0.53
N ASP A 93 -0.41 -1.68 0.08
CA ASP A 93 -1.03 -1.89 -1.21
C ASP A 93 -0.92 -0.68 -2.13
N TRP A 94 -0.99 -0.92 -3.45
CA TRP A 94 -1.06 0.13 -4.44
C TRP A 94 -1.78 -0.26 -5.72
N SER A 95 -2.48 0.72 -6.28
CA SER A 95 -3.31 0.55 -7.47
C SER A 95 -3.41 1.85 -8.28
N PHE A 96 -4.16 1.82 -9.36
CA PHE A 96 -4.65 2.97 -10.15
C PHE A 96 -3.58 3.99 -10.57
N GLY A 97 -2.35 3.53 -10.88
CA GLY A 97 -1.32 4.39 -11.46
C GLY A 97 -0.51 5.18 -10.44
N TRP A 98 -0.33 4.68 -9.20
CA TRP A 98 0.64 5.29 -8.30
C TRP A 98 2.06 5.17 -8.85
N THR A 99 2.78 6.31 -8.87
CA THR A 99 4.14 6.42 -9.40
C THR A 99 5.12 7.08 -8.41
N GLY A 100 4.72 7.18 -7.16
CA GLY A 100 5.57 7.68 -6.07
C GLY A 100 6.61 6.69 -5.59
N SER A 101 7.01 6.83 -4.34
CA SER A 101 7.98 5.94 -3.71
C SER A 101 7.63 5.61 -2.26
N ALA A 102 8.08 4.41 -1.81
CA ALA A 102 8.13 4.07 -0.40
C ALA A 102 9.56 3.66 -0.03
N THR A 103 10.13 4.28 1.00
CA THR A 103 11.51 4.08 1.39
C THR A 103 11.64 3.86 2.89
N ASN A 104 12.52 2.95 3.31
CA ASN A 104 12.71 2.56 4.70
C ASN A 104 11.41 2.03 5.32
N VAL A 105 10.94 0.91 4.81
CA VAL A 105 9.69 0.28 5.25
C VAL A 105 9.99 -0.98 6.07
N TYR A 106 9.39 -1.08 7.23
CA TYR A 106 9.39 -2.28 8.04
C TYR A 106 7.98 -2.84 8.13
N ILE A 107 7.82 -4.10 7.76
CA ILE A 107 6.56 -4.83 7.82
C ILE A 107 6.75 -6.06 8.69
N GLN A 108 5.85 -6.26 9.64
CA GLN A 108 5.75 -7.48 10.43
C GLN A 108 4.31 -8.01 10.36
N GLN A 109 4.14 -9.12 9.68
CA GLN A 109 2.85 -9.79 9.55
C GLN A 109 2.52 -10.60 10.80
N SER A 110 1.23 -10.85 11.02
CA SER A 110 0.70 -11.70 12.09
C SER A 110 0.17 -13.01 11.51
N ALA A 111 0.29 -14.10 12.27
CA ALA A 111 -0.31 -15.38 11.91
C ALA A 111 -1.84 -15.40 12.09
N ASP A 112 -2.38 -14.46 12.83
CA ASP A 112 -3.82 -14.36 13.12
C ASP A 112 -4.60 -13.55 12.07
N GLY A 113 -3.93 -13.03 11.04
CA GLY A 113 -4.51 -12.24 9.96
C GLY A 113 -3.46 -11.80 8.94
N GLY A 114 -3.92 -11.16 7.88
CA GLY A 114 -3.08 -10.66 6.81
C GLY A 114 -2.97 -11.64 5.63
N ASP A 115 -2.86 -11.07 4.43
CA ASP A 115 -2.60 -11.83 3.20
C ASP A 115 -1.20 -11.52 2.68
N ASN A 116 -0.95 -10.34 2.13
CA ASN A 116 0.35 -10.00 1.59
C ASN A 116 1.05 -8.92 2.46
N ALA A 117 2.38 -8.95 2.54
CA ALA A 117 3.11 -7.81 3.09
C ALA A 117 3.09 -6.64 2.12
N ILE A 118 3.15 -6.94 0.83
CA ILE A 118 2.95 -5.98 -0.27
C ILE A 118 2.05 -6.61 -1.31
N GLU A 119 0.91 -6.01 -1.59
CA GLU A 119 0.12 -6.27 -2.78
C GLU A 119 0.34 -5.15 -3.80
N ALA A 120 0.29 -5.48 -5.09
CA ALA A 120 0.75 -4.57 -6.13
C ALA A 120 -0.07 -4.72 -7.40
N ASP A 121 -0.94 -3.75 -7.65
CA ASP A 121 -1.82 -3.74 -8.81
C ASP A 121 -1.57 -2.54 -9.73
N ASN A 122 -1.91 -2.71 -11.00
CA ASN A 122 -2.19 -1.58 -11.86
C ASN A 122 -3.69 -1.26 -11.81
N ASN A 123 -4.49 -2.18 -12.31
CA ASN A 123 -5.95 -2.07 -12.28
C ASN A 123 -6.55 -3.45 -12.54
N GLU A 124 -7.46 -3.90 -11.69
CA GLU A 124 -8.08 -5.22 -11.79
C GLU A 124 -8.96 -5.36 -13.02
N ASP A 125 -9.73 -4.34 -13.35
CA ASP A 125 -10.65 -4.34 -14.50
C ASP A 125 -9.92 -4.23 -15.83
N ASN A 126 -8.78 -3.53 -15.85
CA ASN A 126 -7.96 -3.33 -17.05
C ASN A 126 -6.47 -3.21 -16.72
N PRO A 127 -5.74 -4.34 -16.69
CA PRO A 127 -4.31 -4.35 -16.36
C PRO A 127 -3.40 -3.49 -17.26
N SER A 128 -3.91 -3.02 -18.39
CA SER A 128 -3.18 -2.14 -19.32
C SER A 128 -3.58 -0.66 -19.19
N TRP A 129 -4.37 -0.29 -18.18
CA TRP A 129 -4.81 1.09 -17.99
C TRP A 129 -3.63 2.04 -17.73
N LEU A 130 -3.72 3.26 -18.24
CA LEU A 130 -2.68 4.28 -18.11
C LEU A 130 -3.14 5.43 -17.21
N PRO A 131 -2.22 5.99 -16.42
CA PRO A 131 -0.80 5.62 -16.27
C PRO A 131 -0.63 4.26 -15.59
N LEU A 132 0.40 3.52 -15.99
CA LEU A 132 0.74 2.28 -15.26
C LEU A 132 1.19 2.60 -13.84
N THR A 133 0.74 1.82 -12.89
CA THR A 133 1.28 1.82 -11.54
C THR A 133 2.74 1.39 -11.58
N LYS A 134 3.64 2.29 -11.17
CA LYS A 134 5.08 2.08 -11.30
C LYS A 134 5.87 2.78 -10.19
N PRO A 135 5.67 2.40 -8.93
CA PRO A 135 6.40 3.00 -7.82
C PRO A 135 7.86 2.56 -7.76
N THR A 136 8.63 3.28 -6.93
CA THR A 136 9.97 2.88 -6.49
C THR A 136 9.93 2.51 -5.01
N ILE A 137 10.18 1.24 -4.72
CA ILE A 137 10.17 0.70 -3.35
C ILE A 137 11.60 0.33 -2.96
N SER A 138 12.07 0.84 -1.84
CA SER A 138 13.47 0.63 -1.44
C SER A 138 13.68 0.51 0.07
N ASN A 139 14.69 -0.26 0.45
CA ASN A 139 15.07 -0.49 1.85
C ASN A 139 13.89 -1.07 2.65
N VAL A 140 13.40 -2.23 2.25
CA VAL A 140 12.24 -2.88 2.88
C VAL A 140 12.68 -4.12 3.64
N THR A 141 12.19 -4.26 4.86
CA THR A 141 12.29 -5.51 5.62
C THR A 141 10.90 -6.04 5.91
N ILE A 142 10.64 -7.26 5.46
CA ILE A 142 9.39 -7.98 5.67
C ILE A 142 9.68 -9.17 6.57
N VAL A 143 8.98 -9.24 7.70
CA VAL A 143 8.95 -10.41 8.59
C VAL A 143 7.61 -11.10 8.39
N SER A 144 7.61 -12.15 7.56
CA SER A 144 6.41 -12.91 7.23
C SER A 144 6.01 -13.85 8.35
N ALA A 145 4.70 -14.04 8.51
CA ALA A 145 4.11 -14.99 9.42
C ALA A 145 3.66 -16.28 8.69
N ASP A 146 3.08 -17.23 9.43
CA ASP A 146 2.50 -18.43 8.86
C ASP A 146 1.34 -18.10 7.93
N ASN A 147 1.28 -18.77 6.79
CA ASN A 147 0.23 -18.63 5.78
C ASN A 147 0.12 -17.26 5.10
N THR A 148 1.06 -16.34 5.30
CA THR A 148 1.10 -15.04 4.64
C THR A 148 2.01 -15.06 3.41
N ASN A 149 1.93 -14.03 2.57
CA ASN A 149 2.83 -13.81 1.45
C ASN A 149 3.75 -12.59 1.73
N GLY A 150 4.93 -12.59 1.14
CA GLY A 150 5.80 -11.42 1.14
C GLY A 150 5.33 -10.37 0.15
N VAL A 151 5.79 -10.45 -1.09
CA VAL A 151 5.42 -9.51 -2.16
C VAL A 151 4.60 -10.21 -3.23
N ARG A 152 3.46 -9.64 -3.60
CA ARG A 152 2.62 -10.11 -4.70
C ARG A 152 2.46 -9.03 -5.77
N LEU A 153 2.93 -9.31 -6.99
CA LEU A 153 2.80 -8.43 -8.15
C LEU A 153 1.75 -9.02 -9.09
N ARG A 154 0.69 -8.25 -9.38
CA ARG A 154 -0.42 -8.72 -10.23
C ARG A 154 -1.00 -7.60 -11.11
N ASN A 155 -1.99 -7.93 -11.90
CA ASN A 155 -2.85 -7.02 -12.66
C ASN A 155 -2.11 -5.91 -13.42
N GLY A 156 -0.95 -6.25 -14.02
CA GLY A 156 -0.20 -5.34 -14.89
C GLY A 156 0.63 -4.28 -14.16
N THR A 157 0.80 -4.37 -12.84
CA THR A 157 1.70 -3.46 -12.13
C THR A 157 3.11 -3.51 -12.68
N ALA A 158 3.80 -2.38 -12.64
CA ALA A 158 5.24 -2.26 -12.88
C ALA A 158 5.89 -1.67 -11.62
N GLY A 159 7.20 -1.52 -11.61
CA GLY A 159 7.87 -0.85 -10.48
C GLY A 159 9.31 -1.28 -10.34
N VAL A 160 9.97 -0.66 -9.38
CA VAL A 160 11.35 -0.98 -9.01
C VAL A 160 11.37 -1.35 -7.53
N LEU A 161 11.76 -2.59 -7.24
CA LEU A 161 12.02 -3.04 -5.87
C LEU A 161 13.52 -3.19 -5.69
N SER A 162 14.09 -2.52 -4.70
CA SER A 162 15.53 -2.56 -4.40
C SER A 162 15.80 -2.68 -2.91
N ASN A 163 16.80 -3.47 -2.56
CA ASN A 163 17.17 -3.73 -1.17
C ASN A 163 15.97 -4.21 -0.33
N VAL A 164 15.31 -5.28 -0.78
CA VAL A 164 14.16 -5.90 -0.12
C VAL A 164 14.59 -7.21 0.52
N LEU A 165 14.38 -7.32 1.82
CA LEU A 165 14.57 -8.55 2.60
C LEU A 165 13.20 -9.11 2.97
N VAL A 166 12.93 -10.35 2.60
CA VAL A 166 11.79 -11.13 3.10
C VAL A 166 12.33 -12.25 3.97
N THR A 167 11.90 -12.31 5.20
CA THR A 167 12.29 -13.30 6.21
C THR A 167 11.11 -13.66 7.09
N GLY A 168 11.25 -14.58 8.02
CA GLY A 168 10.21 -14.91 9.00
C GLY A 168 9.90 -16.40 9.03
N SER A 169 8.61 -16.75 9.04
CA SER A 169 8.18 -18.13 9.18
C SER A 169 8.54 -19.02 7.99
N ALA A 170 8.96 -20.25 8.28
CA ALA A 170 9.12 -21.30 7.25
C ALA A 170 7.79 -21.80 6.67
N LEU A 171 6.67 -21.41 7.26
CA LEU A 171 5.31 -21.73 6.79
C LEU A 171 4.66 -20.58 6.05
N ALA A 172 5.38 -19.49 5.77
CA ALA A 172 4.94 -18.44 4.85
C ALA A 172 4.74 -19.01 3.44
N ASN A 173 3.71 -18.55 2.74
CA ASN A 173 3.32 -19.09 1.43
C ASN A 173 4.37 -18.77 0.34
N ASN A 174 4.66 -17.50 0.12
CA ASN A 174 5.61 -17.06 -0.90
C ASN A 174 6.42 -15.85 -0.42
N CYS A 175 7.71 -15.81 -0.73
CA CYS A 175 8.49 -14.58 -0.54
C CYS A 175 8.19 -13.55 -1.65
N LEU A 176 8.03 -14.02 -2.87
CA LEU A 176 7.66 -13.21 -4.05
C LEU A 176 6.75 -14.05 -4.97
N ARG A 177 5.63 -13.47 -5.34
CA ARG A 177 4.70 -14.02 -6.32
C ARG A 177 4.44 -13.00 -7.43
N VAL A 178 4.47 -13.47 -8.68
CA VAL A 178 4.14 -12.67 -9.87
C VAL A 178 3.11 -13.44 -10.68
N ASN A 179 1.97 -12.80 -10.98
CA ASN A 179 0.88 -13.40 -11.79
C ASN A 179 0.29 -12.43 -12.82
#